data_969f78dc32630d6a7bc04f064b3b1c36
#
_entry.id   969f78dc32630d6a7bc04f064b3b1c36
#
_cell.length_a   1.000
_cell.length_b   1.000
_cell.length_c   1.000
_cell.angle_alpha   90.00
_cell.angle_beta   90.00
_cell.angle_gamma   90.00
#
_symmetry.space_group_name_H-M   'P 1'
#
loop_
_entity.id
_entity.type
_entity.pdbx_description
1 polymer ?
#
loop_
_entity_poly.entity_id
_entity_poly.type
_entity_poly.pdbx_seq_one_letter_code
_entity_poly.pdbx_strand_id
1 'polypeptide(L)'
;TYAATYDATDAATVACRKLAGAFGIACATRWLNVYQGGNMWAAAPAYFAAMRDVLHLDLPEFKAYQAWEDAAREGGFRVMHPEFCIVSDFPAAIHVDEQNRPHCETGPSHLWRDGWALYHWHGVRVPARWIEDRANLDPREVIKTSNVEQRAAGAAICGWPKMLSVLSARVIDDSGNDDIGALIEMNLPGLSEPGRFLKAKCPRNGIIVEGVPRVSDIDGLPIDTALAAQAWRIGDPQSEYIHPPRRT
;
A
#
# COMPACT_ATOMS: atom_id res chain seq x y z
N THR A 1 -0.18 -5.11 6.38
CA THR A 1 0.56 -6.34 6.72
C THR A 1 0.17 -7.52 5.84
N TYR A 2 -1.11 -7.77 5.58
CA TYR A 2 -1.56 -8.85 4.68
C TYR A 2 -1.13 -8.62 3.22
N ALA A 3 -1.27 -7.41 2.69
CA ALA A 3 -0.88 -7.06 1.31
C ALA A 3 0.62 -7.26 1.07
N ALA A 4 1.48 -6.80 1.98
CA ALA A 4 2.93 -6.97 1.87
C ALA A 4 3.35 -8.46 1.90
N THR A 5 2.61 -9.29 2.62
CA THR A 5 2.85 -10.74 2.66
C THR A 5 2.43 -11.41 1.34
N TYR A 6 1.31 -11.00 0.76
CA TYR A 6 0.87 -11.48 -0.55
C TYR A 6 1.85 -11.09 -1.66
N ASP A 7 2.31 -9.84 -1.68
CA ASP A 7 3.27 -9.34 -2.66
C ASP A 7 4.62 -10.06 -2.55
N ALA A 8 5.11 -10.31 -1.33
CA ALA A 8 6.32 -11.09 -1.12
C ALA A 8 6.16 -12.56 -1.57
N THR A 9 4.98 -13.13 -1.35
CA THR A 9 4.66 -14.51 -1.78
C THR A 9 4.58 -14.60 -3.31
N ASP A 10 3.95 -13.62 -3.97
CA ASP A 10 3.88 -13.55 -5.44
C ASP A 10 5.27 -13.39 -6.06
N ALA A 11 6.09 -12.55 -5.48
CA ALA A 11 7.45 -12.31 -5.95
C ALA A 11 8.34 -13.56 -5.77
N ALA A 12 8.25 -14.23 -4.62
CA ALA A 12 8.92 -15.51 -4.39
C ALA A 12 8.44 -16.58 -5.38
N THR A 13 7.14 -16.62 -5.65
CA THR A 13 6.53 -17.52 -6.64
C THR A 13 7.08 -17.27 -8.05
N VAL A 14 7.20 -16.01 -8.46
CA VAL A 14 7.77 -15.63 -9.77
C VAL A 14 9.25 -15.99 -9.84
N ALA A 15 10.03 -15.74 -8.79
CA ALA A 15 11.43 -16.12 -8.71
C ALA A 15 11.61 -17.63 -8.77
N CYS A 16 10.83 -18.39 -8.03
CA CYS A 16 10.84 -19.85 -8.07
C CYS A 16 10.49 -20.41 -9.45
N ARG A 17 9.52 -19.82 -10.15
CA ARG A 17 9.18 -20.22 -11.53
C ARG A 17 10.32 -19.95 -12.51
N LYS A 18 11.00 -18.81 -12.38
CA LYS A 18 12.17 -18.48 -13.21
C LYS A 18 13.32 -19.45 -12.97
N LEU A 19 13.65 -19.73 -11.72
CA LEU A 19 14.70 -20.68 -11.34
C LEU A 19 14.35 -22.08 -11.82
N ALA A 20 13.14 -22.56 -11.60
CA ALA A 20 12.69 -23.85 -12.06
C ALA A 20 12.77 -23.99 -13.58
N GLY A 21 12.40 -22.94 -14.33
CA GLY A 21 12.57 -22.88 -15.78
C GLY A 21 14.03 -22.94 -16.21
N ALA A 22 14.92 -22.21 -15.52
CA ALA A 22 16.36 -22.21 -15.79
C ALA A 22 17.02 -23.58 -15.54
N PHE A 23 16.53 -24.34 -14.55
CA PHE A 23 17.00 -25.69 -14.24
C PHE A 23 16.23 -26.79 -14.99
N GLY A 24 15.32 -26.46 -15.91
CA GLY A 24 14.56 -27.43 -16.67
C GLY A 24 13.59 -28.28 -15.86
N ILE A 25 13.21 -27.79 -14.66
CA ILE A 25 12.32 -28.50 -13.75
C ILE A 25 10.87 -28.34 -14.21
N ALA A 26 10.34 -29.31 -14.92
CA ALA A 26 8.93 -29.35 -15.30
C ALA A 26 8.04 -29.44 -14.03
N CYS A 27 6.93 -28.72 -14.02
CA CYS A 27 5.92 -28.75 -12.93
C CYS A 27 6.32 -28.08 -11.61
N ALA A 28 7.26 -27.15 -11.61
CA ALA A 28 7.61 -26.38 -10.39
C ALA A 28 6.39 -25.71 -9.74
N THR A 29 5.35 -25.37 -10.48
CA THR A 29 4.08 -24.83 -9.97
C THR A 29 3.32 -25.78 -9.04
N ARG A 30 3.51 -27.09 -9.16
CA ARG A 30 2.92 -28.08 -8.23
C ARG A 30 3.65 -28.12 -6.88
N TRP A 31 4.88 -27.63 -6.84
CA TRP A 31 5.73 -27.65 -5.65
C TRP A 31 5.53 -26.43 -4.77
N LEU A 32 5.00 -25.34 -5.31
CA LEU A 32 4.66 -24.14 -4.56
C LEU A 32 3.54 -24.36 -3.54
N ASN A 33 2.78 -25.44 -3.68
CA ASN A 33 1.77 -25.87 -2.71
C ASN A 33 2.32 -26.82 -1.62
N VAL A 34 3.58 -27.19 -1.69
CA VAL A 34 4.22 -27.99 -0.68
C VAL A 34 4.56 -27.12 0.49
N TYR A 35 5.21 -26.93 1.25
CA TYR A 35 5.36 -26.09 2.42
C TYR A 35 6.07 -24.78 2.06
N GLN A 36 5.38 -23.67 2.26
CA GLN A 36 5.95 -22.33 2.22
C GLN A 36 6.20 -21.87 3.66
N GLY A 37 7.44 -21.70 4.02
CA GLY A 37 7.84 -21.24 5.35
C GLY A 37 8.80 -20.06 5.27
N GLY A 38 8.89 -19.32 6.33
CA GLY A 38 9.77 -18.17 6.48
C GLY A 38 9.53 -17.49 7.82
N ASN A 39 9.91 -16.25 7.97
CA ASN A 39 9.69 -15.45 9.18
C ASN A 39 8.22 -15.24 9.55
N MET A 40 7.28 -15.66 8.71
CA MET A 40 5.85 -15.65 9.03
C MET A 40 5.51 -16.45 10.30
N TRP A 41 6.34 -17.40 10.66
CA TRP A 41 6.18 -18.27 11.84
C TRP A 41 7.15 -17.95 12.97
N ALA A 42 7.75 -16.75 12.95
CA ALA A 42 8.70 -16.32 13.97
C ALA A 42 8.11 -16.33 15.41
N ALA A 43 6.80 -16.22 15.54
CA ALA A 43 6.15 -16.32 16.84
C ALA A 43 6.32 -17.70 17.50
N ALA A 44 6.27 -18.81 16.73
CA ALA A 44 6.45 -20.15 17.30
C ALA A 44 7.87 -20.36 17.86
N PRO A 45 8.99 -20.06 17.15
CA PRO A 45 10.32 -20.03 17.72
C PRO A 45 10.45 -19.17 18.98
N ALA A 46 9.78 -18.00 19.01
CA ALA A 46 9.84 -17.11 20.16
C ALA A 46 9.29 -17.73 21.44
N TYR A 47 8.23 -18.54 21.37
CA TYR A 47 7.72 -19.26 22.54
C TYR A 47 8.72 -20.27 23.08
N PHE A 48 9.34 -21.06 22.21
CA PHE A 48 10.35 -22.04 22.62
C PHE A 48 11.61 -21.36 23.16
N ALA A 49 12.06 -20.28 22.53
CA ALA A 49 13.16 -19.47 23.02
C ALA A 49 12.84 -18.88 24.40
N ALA A 50 11.64 -18.37 24.63
CA ALA A 50 11.22 -17.87 25.94
C ALA A 50 11.17 -18.96 27.01
N MET A 51 10.68 -20.16 26.67
CA MET A 51 10.72 -21.30 27.60
C MET A 51 12.14 -21.69 28.01
N ARG A 52 13.08 -21.70 27.08
CA ARG A 52 14.47 -22.03 27.33
C ARG A 52 15.21 -20.88 28.04
N ASP A 53 15.15 -19.67 27.49
CA ASP A 53 16.05 -18.56 27.84
C ASP A 53 15.51 -17.69 28.99
N VAL A 54 14.15 -17.59 29.13
CA VAL A 54 13.49 -16.79 30.17
C VAL A 54 13.02 -17.66 31.33
N LEU A 55 12.36 -18.79 31.04
CA LEU A 55 11.84 -19.69 32.07
C LEU A 55 12.84 -20.76 32.50
N HIS A 56 13.99 -20.84 31.81
CA HIS A 56 15.08 -21.80 32.12
C HIS A 56 14.61 -23.26 32.16
N LEU A 57 13.65 -23.63 31.32
CA LEU A 57 13.21 -25.00 31.20
C LEU A 57 14.26 -25.83 30.45
N ASP A 58 14.54 -27.03 30.95
CA ASP A 58 15.41 -28.00 30.27
C ASP A 58 14.56 -29.14 29.70
N LEU A 59 14.22 -29.01 28.42
CA LEU A 59 13.38 -29.97 27.70
C LEU A 59 14.22 -30.63 26.59
N PRO A 60 14.17 -31.97 26.47
CA PRO A 60 14.95 -32.70 25.46
C PRO A 60 14.55 -32.30 24.01
N GLU A 61 13.35 -31.83 23.82
CA GLU A 61 12.80 -31.35 22.55
C GLU A 61 13.52 -30.13 22.02
N PHE A 62 14.13 -29.29 22.87
CA PHE A 62 14.86 -28.08 22.44
C PHE A 62 16.00 -28.40 21.48
N LYS A 63 16.67 -29.53 21.67
CA LYS A 63 17.75 -29.96 20.76
C LYS A 63 17.24 -30.26 19.36
N ALA A 64 16.10 -30.92 19.22
CA ALA A 64 15.48 -31.21 17.95
C ALA A 64 14.90 -29.92 17.29
N TYR A 65 14.46 -28.99 18.12
CA TYR A 65 13.88 -27.72 17.68
C TYR A 65 14.92 -26.69 17.20
N GLN A 66 16.20 -26.85 17.65
CA GLN A 66 17.27 -25.88 17.33
C GLN A 66 17.39 -25.59 15.82
N ALA A 67 17.36 -26.62 14.99
CA ALA A 67 17.46 -26.45 13.54
C ALA A 67 16.30 -25.62 12.96
N TRP A 68 15.11 -25.73 13.55
CA TRP A 68 13.96 -24.91 13.15
C TRP A 68 14.13 -23.44 13.60
N GLU A 69 14.60 -23.22 14.81
CA GLU A 69 14.90 -21.90 15.36
C GLU A 69 15.95 -21.19 14.50
N ASP A 70 17.05 -21.87 14.19
CA ASP A 70 18.12 -21.36 13.34
C ASP A 70 17.59 -21.02 11.94
N ALA A 71 16.78 -21.89 11.36
CA ALA A 71 16.15 -21.64 10.08
C ALA A 71 15.15 -20.46 10.10
N ALA A 72 14.49 -20.20 11.24
CA ALA A 72 13.60 -19.05 11.38
C ALA A 72 14.37 -17.73 11.59
N ARG A 73 15.55 -17.78 12.22
CA ARG A 73 16.41 -16.61 12.45
C ARG A 73 17.24 -16.23 11.23
N GLU A 74 17.84 -17.21 10.58
CA GLU A 74 18.86 -17.01 9.53
C GLU A 74 18.29 -17.19 8.13
N GLY A 75 17.14 -17.84 7.98
CA GLY A 75 16.50 -18.11 6.70
C GLY A 75 15.39 -17.13 6.36
N GLY A 76 15.40 -16.61 5.13
CA GLY A 76 14.30 -15.88 4.54
C GLY A 76 13.12 -16.78 4.18
N PHE A 77 12.27 -16.30 3.28
CA PHE A 77 11.19 -17.10 2.71
C PHE A 77 11.77 -18.33 1.99
N ARG A 78 11.17 -19.50 2.22
CA ARG A 78 11.69 -20.75 1.67
C ARG A 78 10.60 -21.67 1.15
N VAL A 79 10.95 -22.40 0.08
CA VAL A 79 10.17 -23.51 -0.47
C VAL A 79 10.97 -24.78 -0.24
N MET A 80 10.40 -25.72 0.49
CA MET A 80 11.06 -27.00 0.81
C MET A 80 10.48 -28.13 -0.03
N HIS A 81 11.37 -28.90 -0.65
CA HIS A 81 11.09 -30.14 -1.36
C HIS A 81 12.02 -31.23 -0.81
N PRO A 82 11.64 -32.53 -0.87
CA PRO A 82 12.51 -33.61 -0.36
C PRO A 82 13.91 -33.65 -0.96
N GLU A 83 14.09 -33.17 -2.18
CA GLU A 83 15.36 -33.22 -2.92
C GLU A 83 16.11 -31.90 -2.96
N PHE A 84 15.46 -30.76 -2.65
CA PHE A 84 16.07 -29.43 -2.67
C PHE A 84 15.33 -28.42 -1.78
N CYS A 85 15.99 -27.31 -1.49
CA CYS A 85 15.39 -26.17 -0.80
C CYS A 85 15.74 -24.88 -1.56
N ILE A 86 14.73 -24.05 -1.85
CA ILE A 86 14.91 -22.70 -2.38
C ILE A 86 14.71 -21.73 -1.23
N VAL A 87 15.72 -20.91 -0.94
CA VAL A 87 15.69 -19.93 0.16
C VAL A 87 15.91 -18.56 -0.45
N SER A 88 15.05 -17.60 -0.12
CA SER A 88 15.29 -16.20 -0.45
C SER A 88 16.24 -15.58 0.57
N ASP A 89 17.10 -14.68 0.11
CA ASP A 89 17.86 -13.81 1.00
C ASP A 89 16.92 -12.80 1.69
N PHE A 90 17.38 -12.21 2.79
CA PHE A 90 16.72 -11.05 3.39
C PHE A 90 16.97 -9.80 2.55
N PRO A 91 16.01 -8.87 2.51
CA PRO A 91 16.29 -7.55 1.95
C PRO A 91 17.50 -6.90 2.62
N ALA A 92 18.40 -6.36 1.82
CA ALA A 92 19.54 -5.58 2.33
C ALA A 92 19.09 -4.22 2.90
N ALA A 93 17.96 -3.70 2.39
CA ALA A 93 17.34 -2.47 2.90
C ALA A 93 15.81 -2.61 2.90
N ILE A 94 15.18 -2.11 3.96
CA ILE A 94 13.72 -1.99 4.08
C ILE A 94 13.42 -0.57 4.56
N HIS A 95 12.54 0.11 3.82
CA HIS A 95 12.05 1.44 4.16
C HIS A 95 10.55 1.38 4.45
N VAL A 96 10.14 2.00 5.55
CA VAL A 96 8.74 2.06 5.99
C VAL A 96 8.36 3.48 6.39
N ASP A 97 7.06 3.77 6.37
CA ASP A 97 6.52 5.02 6.90
C ASP A 97 6.28 4.94 8.43
N GLU A 98 5.75 6.01 9.01
CA GLU A 98 5.46 6.12 10.44
C GLU A 98 4.44 5.08 10.94
N GLN A 99 3.61 4.52 10.06
CA GLN A 99 2.67 3.45 10.35
C GLN A 99 3.25 2.05 10.10
N ASN A 100 4.58 1.97 9.89
CA ASN A 100 5.29 0.72 9.60
C ASN A 100 4.79 0.01 8.32
N ARG A 101 4.33 0.78 7.32
CA ARG A 101 3.96 0.28 6.00
C ARG A 101 5.14 0.45 5.05
N PRO A 102 5.40 -0.49 4.13
CA PRO A 102 6.42 -0.33 3.09
C PRO A 102 6.26 1.01 2.35
N HIS A 103 7.31 1.85 2.35
CA HIS A 103 7.28 3.17 1.74
C HIS A 103 8.68 3.71 1.48
N CYS A 104 8.90 4.29 0.30
CA CYS A 104 10.08 5.11 0.00
C CYS A 104 9.74 6.10 -1.11
N GLU A 105 10.10 7.38 -0.92
CA GLU A 105 9.81 8.45 -1.88
C GLU A 105 10.86 8.58 -2.99
N THR A 106 12.04 8.06 -2.79
CA THR A 106 13.21 8.30 -3.67
C THR A 106 13.82 7.03 -4.25
N GLY A 107 13.30 5.86 -3.85
CA GLY A 107 13.86 4.58 -4.30
C GLY A 107 12.98 3.41 -3.89
N PRO A 108 13.53 2.19 -3.90
CA PRO A 108 12.81 0.99 -3.49
C PRO A 108 12.50 1.00 -1.99
N SER A 109 11.34 0.49 -1.63
CA SER A 109 10.99 0.20 -0.24
C SER A 109 11.67 -1.08 0.27
N HIS A 110 11.97 -2.02 -0.63
CA HIS A 110 12.76 -3.22 -0.34
C HIS A 110 13.79 -3.39 -1.42
N LEU A 111 15.02 -3.64 -1.03
CA LEU A 111 16.14 -3.87 -1.93
C LEU A 111 16.90 -5.12 -1.48
N TRP A 112 17.16 -6.05 -2.38
CA TRP A 112 17.99 -7.23 -2.15
C TRP A 112 19.40 -7.05 -2.73
N ARG A 113 20.35 -7.87 -2.29
CA ARG A 113 21.77 -7.79 -2.70
C ARG A 113 22.01 -8.11 -4.16
N ASP A 114 21.10 -8.86 -4.78
CA ASP A 114 21.12 -9.17 -6.22
C ASP A 114 20.56 -8.06 -7.10
N GLY A 115 20.13 -6.93 -6.47
CA GLY A 115 19.53 -5.79 -7.16
C GLY A 115 18.03 -5.92 -7.37
N TRP A 116 17.40 -7.03 -6.94
CA TRP A 116 15.95 -7.11 -6.98
C TRP A 116 15.33 -6.13 -6.01
N ALA A 117 14.23 -5.46 -6.42
CA ALA A 117 13.65 -4.36 -5.68
C ALA A 117 12.13 -4.33 -5.77
N LEU A 118 11.50 -3.85 -4.70
CA LEU A 118 10.06 -3.56 -4.63
C LEU A 118 9.86 -2.10 -4.29
N TYR A 119 8.85 -1.50 -4.92
CA TYR A 119 8.49 -0.10 -4.73
C TYR A 119 7.09 0.00 -4.16
N HIS A 120 6.95 0.72 -3.06
CA HIS A 120 5.67 0.92 -2.39
C HIS A 120 5.47 2.39 -2.02
N TRP A 121 4.23 2.81 -2.11
CA TRP A 121 3.74 4.09 -1.62
C TRP A 121 2.72 3.85 -0.51
N HIS A 122 3.10 4.10 0.75
CA HIS A 122 2.31 3.84 1.95
C HIS A 122 1.66 2.46 1.97
N GLY A 123 2.44 1.41 1.70
CA GLY A 123 1.99 0.02 1.68
C GLY A 123 1.44 -0.46 0.34
N VAL A 124 1.14 0.43 -0.59
CA VAL A 124 0.63 0.08 -1.92
C VAL A 124 1.79 -0.14 -2.88
N ARG A 125 1.86 -1.31 -3.50
CA ARG A 125 2.87 -1.59 -4.51
C ARG A 125 2.63 -0.76 -5.77
N VAL A 126 3.69 -0.08 -6.24
CA VAL A 126 3.66 0.76 -7.44
C VAL A 126 4.77 0.40 -8.41
N PRO A 127 4.66 0.75 -9.70
CA PRO A 127 5.77 0.60 -10.65
C PRO A 127 7.00 1.41 -10.23
N ALA A 128 8.20 0.85 -10.41
CA ALA A 128 9.48 1.51 -10.07
C ALA A 128 9.56 2.95 -10.60
N ARG A 129 9.21 3.15 -11.87
CA ARG A 129 9.28 4.44 -12.53
C ARG A 129 8.40 5.53 -11.90
N TRP A 130 7.34 5.14 -11.18
CA TRP A 130 6.48 6.13 -10.50
C TRP A 130 7.21 6.81 -9.34
N ILE A 131 8.19 6.14 -8.78
CA ILE A 131 9.05 6.67 -7.72
C ILE A 131 10.32 7.28 -8.32
N GLU A 132 11.04 6.51 -9.16
CA GLU A 132 12.35 6.90 -9.69
C GLU A 132 12.29 8.07 -10.66
N ASP A 133 11.20 8.16 -11.44
CA ASP A 133 10.97 9.25 -12.41
C ASP A 133 9.68 10.02 -12.11
N ARG A 134 9.46 10.29 -10.83
CA ARG A 134 8.25 10.95 -10.31
C ARG A 134 7.94 12.28 -11.03
N ALA A 135 8.96 13.03 -11.37
CA ALA A 135 8.81 14.33 -12.03
C ALA A 135 8.13 14.21 -13.41
N ASN A 136 8.42 13.14 -14.14
CA ASN A 136 7.90 12.88 -15.49
C ASN A 136 6.70 11.93 -15.50
N LEU A 137 6.19 11.50 -14.36
CA LEU A 137 5.03 10.62 -14.29
C LEU A 137 3.81 11.27 -14.96
N ASP A 138 3.29 10.62 -16.02
CA ASP A 138 2.09 11.09 -16.71
C ASP A 138 0.82 10.71 -15.92
N PRO A 139 -0.01 11.68 -15.51
CA PRO A 139 -1.28 11.41 -14.83
C PRO A 139 -2.21 10.48 -15.61
N ARG A 140 -2.17 10.51 -16.96
CA ARG A 140 -2.99 9.63 -17.80
C ARG A 140 -2.65 8.16 -17.64
N GLU A 141 -1.39 7.86 -17.35
CA GLU A 141 -0.97 6.50 -17.04
C GLU A 141 -1.55 6.02 -15.72
N VAL A 142 -1.48 6.87 -14.70
CA VAL A 142 -2.06 6.58 -13.38
C VAL A 142 -3.56 6.29 -13.49
N ILE A 143 -4.30 7.13 -14.23
CA ILE A 143 -5.76 6.98 -14.43
C ILE A 143 -6.11 5.65 -15.11
N LYS A 144 -5.30 5.19 -16.06
CA LYS A 144 -5.53 3.94 -16.80
C LYS A 144 -5.27 2.67 -15.96
N THR A 145 -4.64 2.79 -14.82
CA THR A 145 -4.37 1.64 -13.94
C THR A 145 -5.67 1.06 -13.42
N SER A 146 -5.86 -0.25 -13.58
CA SER A 146 -7.09 -0.94 -13.17
C SER A 146 -7.26 -1.04 -11.66
N ASN A 147 -6.17 -1.18 -10.93
CA ASN A 147 -6.18 -1.27 -9.48
C ASN A 147 -6.45 0.10 -8.84
N VAL A 148 -7.53 0.19 -8.04
CA VAL A 148 -8.00 1.42 -7.41
C VAL A 148 -6.98 1.97 -6.40
N GLU A 149 -6.36 1.10 -5.61
CA GLU A 149 -5.36 1.48 -4.61
C GLU A 149 -4.10 2.05 -5.29
N GLN A 150 -3.65 1.40 -6.38
CA GLN A 150 -2.54 1.92 -7.17
C GLN A 150 -2.88 3.27 -7.81
N ARG A 151 -4.11 3.47 -8.31
CA ARG A 151 -4.53 4.79 -8.81
C ARG A 151 -4.47 5.85 -7.72
N ALA A 152 -4.95 5.55 -6.53
CA ALA A 152 -4.88 6.47 -5.39
C ALA A 152 -3.43 6.79 -5.00
N ALA A 153 -2.56 5.79 -4.93
CA ALA A 153 -1.13 5.97 -4.69
C ALA A 153 -0.48 6.81 -5.81
N GLY A 154 -0.76 6.50 -7.06
CA GLY A 154 -0.25 7.25 -8.21
C GLY A 154 -0.72 8.71 -8.23
N ALA A 155 -1.96 8.98 -7.84
CA ALA A 155 -2.47 10.33 -7.70
C ALA A 155 -1.72 11.11 -6.59
N ALA A 156 -1.42 10.46 -5.47
CA ALA A 156 -0.62 11.06 -4.41
C ALA A 156 0.82 11.33 -4.86
N ILE A 157 1.42 10.40 -5.61
CA ILE A 157 2.77 10.54 -6.19
C ILE A 157 2.82 11.69 -7.22
N CYS A 158 1.86 11.76 -8.14
CA CYS A 158 1.75 12.83 -9.15
C CYS A 158 1.49 14.20 -8.53
N GLY A 159 0.73 14.22 -7.44
CA GLY A 159 0.14 15.41 -6.86
C GLY A 159 -1.13 15.88 -7.60
N TRP A 160 -2.10 16.33 -6.82
CA TRP A 160 -3.41 16.75 -7.35
C TRP A 160 -3.38 17.87 -8.39
N PRO A 161 -2.49 18.90 -8.31
CA PRO A 161 -2.41 19.91 -9.35
C PRO A 161 -2.16 19.32 -10.75
N LYS A 162 -1.23 18.36 -10.84
CA LYS A 162 -0.88 17.66 -12.07
C LYS A 162 -2.01 16.71 -12.52
N MET A 163 -2.64 16.02 -11.59
CA MET A 163 -3.79 15.14 -11.86
C MET A 163 -4.97 15.96 -12.42
N LEU A 164 -5.33 17.07 -11.79
CA LEU A 164 -6.44 17.91 -12.21
C LEU A 164 -6.23 18.58 -13.58
N SER A 165 -4.99 18.78 -14.01
CA SER A 165 -4.70 19.33 -15.35
C SER A 165 -5.12 18.42 -16.50
N VAL A 166 -5.27 17.10 -16.26
CA VAL A 166 -5.68 16.11 -17.27
C VAL A 166 -7.06 15.53 -17.02
N LEU A 167 -7.57 15.67 -15.79
CA LEU A 167 -8.94 15.32 -15.44
C LEU A 167 -9.82 16.53 -15.77
N SER A 168 -10.72 16.43 -16.74
CA SER A 168 -11.67 17.48 -17.06
C SER A 168 -12.65 17.64 -15.88
N ALA A 169 -12.21 18.34 -14.85
CA ALA A 169 -13.02 18.62 -13.68
C ALA A 169 -14.04 19.74 -14.02
N ARG A 170 -15.32 19.48 -13.75
CA ARG A 170 -16.38 20.48 -13.81
C ARG A 170 -16.60 21.05 -12.42
N VAL A 171 -16.47 22.35 -12.25
CA VAL A 171 -16.80 23.03 -10.99
C VAL A 171 -18.31 23.08 -10.85
N ILE A 172 -18.83 22.59 -9.72
CA ILE A 172 -20.24 22.64 -9.33
C ILE A 172 -20.49 23.90 -8.51
N ASP A 173 -19.63 24.11 -7.52
CA ASP A 173 -19.66 25.24 -6.61
C ASP A 173 -18.23 25.65 -6.24
N ASP A 174 -17.95 26.94 -6.23
CA ASP A 174 -16.69 27.50 -5.78
C ASP A 174 -16.96 28.54 -4.68
N SER A 175 -16.50 28.25 -3.48
CA SER A 175 -16.71 29.17 -2.33
C SER A 175 -15.91 30.46 -2.43
N GLY A 176 -14.93 30.56 -3.32
CA GLY A 176 -13.97 31.67 -3.39
C GLY A 176 -12.99 31.71 -2.21
N ASN A 177 -13.04 30.73 -1.32
CA ASN A 177 -12.14 30.57 -0.18
C ASN A 177 -11.39 29.24 -0.32
N ASP A 178 -10.07 29.28 -0.46
CA ASP A 178 -9.22 28.12 -0.64
C ASP A 178 -9.37 27.05 0.47
N ASP A 179 -9.67 27.48 1.70
CA ASP A 179 -9.81 26.58 2.85
C ASP A 179 -11.16 25.83 2.83
N ILE A 180 -12.22 26.47 2.37
CA ILE A 180 -13.52 25.82 2.10
C ILE A 180 -13.41 24.99 0.82
N GLY A 181 -12.83 25.58 -0.22
CA GLY A 181 -12.54 24.95 -1.49
C GLY A 181 -13.66 25.04 -2.51
N ALA A 182 -13.64 24.13 -3.45
CA ALA A 182 -14.60 23.99 -4.52
C ALA A 182 -15.15 22.55 -4.60
N LEU A 183 -16.45 22.43 -4.87
CA LEU A 183 -17.08 21.17 -5.21
C LEU A 183 -16.93 20.93 -6.71
N ILE A 184 -16.35 19.81 -7.08
CA ILE A 184 -16.06 19.47 -8.48
C ILE A 184 -16.63 18.09 -8.84
N GLU A 185 -16.95 17.90 -10.10
CA GLU A 185 -17.25 16.59 -10.68
C GLU A 185 -16.17 16.17 -11.67
N MET A 186 -15.82 14.88 -11.64
CA MET A 186 -14.83 14.30 -12.54
C MET A 186 -15.28 12.92 -13.03
N ASN A 187 -15.00 12.64 -14.30
CA ASN A 187 -15.14 11.29 -14.84
C ASN A 187 -13.88 10.46 -14.49
N LEU A 188 -14.07 9.44 -13.68
CA LEU A 188 -13.03 8.49 -13.37
C LEU A 188 -13.33 7.13 -13.98
N PRO A 189 -12.32 6.39 -14.48
CA PRO A 189 -12.51 5.04 -14.99
C PRO A 189 -13.12 4.12 -13.93
N GLY A 190 -14.18 3.40 -14.32
CA GLY A 190 -14.88 2.46 -13.44
C GLY A 190 -16.08 3.06 -12.69
N LEU A 191 -16.32 4.37 -12.80
CA LEU A 191 -17.58 4.98 -12.36
C LEU A 191 -18.57 5.06 -13.51
N SER A 192 -19.82 4.71 -13.24
CA SER A 192 -20.94 4.83 -14.21
C SER A 192 -21.37 6.29 -14.42
N GLU A 193 -21.16 7.12 -13.41
CA GLU A 193 -21.48 8.54 -13.40
C GLU A 193 -20.27 9.36 -12.90
N PRO A 194 -20.19 10.68 -13.24
CA PRO A 194 -19.14 11.53 -12.71
C PRO A 194 -19.12 11.49 -11.18
N GLY A 195 -17.95 11.19 -10.63
CA GLY A 195 -17.73 11.26 -9.19
C GLY A 195 -17.73 12.71 -8.71
N ARG A 196 -18.26 12.96 -7.50
CA ARG A 196 -18.27 14.27 -6.86
C ARG A 196 -17.14 14.36 -5.85
N PHE A 197 -16.40 15.48 -5.83
CA PHE A 197 -15.21 15.64 -5.00
C PHE A 197 -15.13 17.05 -4.42
N LEU A 198 -14.69 17.13 -3.18
CA LEU A 198 -14.27 18.38 -2.57
C LEU A 198 -12.78 18.61 -2.86
N LYS A 199 -12.46 19.69 -3.55
CA LYS A 199 -11.09 20.19 -3.75
C LYS A 199 -10.85 21.33 -2.78
N ALA A 200 -9.93 21.20 -1.85
CA ALA A 200 -9.59 22.24 -0.88
C ALA A 200 -8.08 22.31 -0.64
N LYS A 201 -7.62 23.38 0.01
CA LYS A 201 -6.22 23.54 0.40
C LYS A 201 -6.04 23.11 1.86
N CYS A 202 -5.15 22.15 2.05
CA CYS A 202 -4.72 21.72 3.39
C CYS A 202 -3.40 22.41 3.75
N PRO A 203 -3.27 23.03 4.93
CA PRO A 203 -2.02 23.68 5.35
C PRO A 203 -0.80 22.74 5.35
N ARG A 204 -1.01 21.44 5.60
CA ARG A 204 0.05 20.44 5.67
C ARG A 204 0.34 19.77 4.32
N ASN A 205 -0.72 19.49 3.54
CA ASN A 205 -0.62 18.59 2.37
C ASN A 205 -0.83 19.32 1.04
N GLY A 206 -0.99 20.65 1.05
CA GLY A 206 -1.31 21.42 -0.15
C GLY A 206 -2.73 21.15 -0.66
N ILE A 207 -2.90 20.97 -1.98
CA ILE A 207 -4.22 20.67 -2.55
C ILE A 207 -4.60 19.23 -2.25
N ILE A 208 -5.78 19.06 -1.63
CA ILE A 208 -6.43 17.78 -1.39
C ILE A 208 -7.68 17.65 -2.25
N VAL A 209 -8.02 16.44 -2.63
CA VAL A 209 -9.26 16.10 -3.34
C VAL A 209 -9.85 14.87 -2.69
N GLU A 210 -11.02 15.02 -2.11
CA GLU A 210 -11.73 13.95 -1.39
C GLU A 210 -13.07 13.66 -2.07
N GLY A 211 -13.39 12.37 -2.22
CA GLY A 211 -14.71 11.96 -2.72
C GLY A 211 -15.81 12.29 -1.74
N VAL A 212 -16.89 12.85 -2.21
CA VAL A 212 -18.09 13.13 -1.42
C VAL A 212 -19.32 12.49 -2.05
N PRO A 213 -20.28 12.00 -1.25
CA PRO A 213 -21.54 11.49 -1.80
C PRO A 213 -22.40 12.61 -2.38
N ARG A 214 -23.39 12.27 -3.19
CA ARG A 214 -24.33 13.26 -3.71
C ARG A 214 -25.36 13.70 -2.67
N VAL A 215 -25.61 12.84 -1.71
CA VAL A 215 -26.55 13.08 -0.60
C VAL A 215 -25.81 12.72 0.67
N SER A 216 -25.89 13.59 1.67
CA SER A 216 -25.32 13.38 2.99
C SER A 216 -26.06 12.28 3.74
N ASP A 217 -25.35 11.33 4.30
CA ASP A 217 -25.88 10.29 5.19
C ASP A 217 -26.07 10.80 6.64
N ILE A 218 -25.68 12.04 6.93
CA ILE A 218 -25.81 12.67 8.24
C ILE A 218 -27.18 13.33 8.41
N ASP A 219 -27.60 14.14 7.41
CA ASP A 219 -28.84 14.92 7.44
C ASP A 219 -29.80 14.64 6.28
N GLY A 220 -29.41 13.77 5.34
CA GLY A 220 -30.22 13.40 4.18
C GLY A 220 -30.31 14.49 3.11
N LEU A 221 -29.57 15.58 3.23
CA LEU A 221 -29.63 16.70 2.28
C LEU A 221 -28.65 16.52 1.11
N PRO A 222 -28.93 17.07 -0.07
CA PRO A 222 -28.00 17.09 -1.19
C PRO A 222 -26.71 17.84 -0.83
N ILE A 223 -25.57 17.33 -1.29
CA ILE A 223 -24.27 18.00 -1.18
C ILE A 223 -23.99 18.70 -2.49
N ASP A 224 -24.51 19.93 -2.65
CA ASP A 224 -24.42 20.71 -3.88
C ASP A 224 -23.49 21.93 -3.76
N THR A 225 -22.90 22.15 -2.57
CA THR A 225 -21.94 23.22 -2.31
C THR A 225 -20.65 22.72 -1.66
N ALA A 226 -19.57 23.46 -1.82
CA ALA A 226 -18.30 23.17 -1.17
C ALA A 226 -18.45 23.21 0.39
N LEU A 227 -19.28 24.12 0.89
CA LEU A 227 -19.56 24.22 2.32
C LEU A 227 -20.30 22.99 2.87
N ALA A 228 -21.31 22.49 2.13
CA ALA A 228 -22.01 21.25 2.46
C ALA A 228 -21.07 20.05 2.46
N ALA A 229 -20.14 19.98 1.52
CA ALA A 229 -19.14 18.95 1.45
C ALA A 229 -18.16 19.01 2.67
N GLN A 230 -17.80 20.20 3.11
CA GLN A 230 -16.99 20.36 4.34
C GLN A 230 -17.75 19.91 5.60
N ALA A 231 -19.03 20.25 5.71
CA ALA A 231 -19.90 19.80 6.81
C ALA A 231 -19.93 18.28 6.89
N TRP A 232 -20.26 17.64 5.77
CA TRP A 232 -20.29 16.18 5.67
C TRP A 232 -18.95 15.53 6.06
N ARG A 233 -17.84 16.10 5.58
CA ARG A 233 -16.48 15.60 5.83
C ARG A 233 -16.14 15.51 7.32
N ILE A 234 -16.60 16.41 8.13
CA ILE A 234 -16.34 16.44 9.58
C ILE A 234 -17.44 15.79 10.41
N GLY A 235 -18.52 15.34 9.79
CA GLY A 235 -19.61 14.65 10.46
C GLY A 235 -20.69 15.57 11.00
N ASP A 236 -20.77 16.84 10.56
CA ASP A 236 -21.76 17.82 10.99
C ASP A 236 -22.94 17.93 10.02
N PRO A 237 -24.16 18.17 10.51
CA PRO A 237 -25.29 18.58 9.67
C PRO A 237 -24.97 19.90 8.96
N GLN A 238 -25.43 20.04 7.71
CA GLN A 238 -25.16 21.25 6.91
C GLN A 238 -25.66 22.55 7.60
N SER A 239 -26.78 22.46 8.33
CA SER A 239 -27.36 23.59 9.05
C SER A 239 -26.57 24.06 10.28
N GLU A 240 -25.72 23.21 10.82
CA GLU A 240 -24.95 23.47 12.06
C GLU A 240 -23.49 23.79 11.77
N TYR A 241 -23.01 23.47 10.54
CA TYR A 241 -21.63 23.67 10.20
C TYR A 241 -21.26 25.15 10.04
N ILE A 242 -20.28 25.58 10.82
CA ILE A 242 -19.63 26.87 10.70
C ILE A 242 -18.16 26.64 10.37
N HIS A 243 -17.74 27.12 9.20
CA HIS A 243 -16.36 26.99 8.80
C HIS A 243 -15.43 27.74 9.75
N PRO A 244 -14.45 27.08 10.39
CA PRO A 244 -13.56 27.76 11.34
C PRO A 244 -12.68 28.80 10.61
N PRO A 245 -12.41 29.96 11.23
CA PRO A 245 -11.62 31.02 10.60
C PRO A 245 -10.15 30.66 10.38
N ARG A 246 -9.66 29.62 11.04
CA ARG A 246 -8.32 29.03 10.83
C ARG A 246 -8.39 27.53 11.04
N ARG A 247 -7.84 26.77 10.11
CA ARG A 247 -7.55 25.35 10.31
C ARG A 247 -6.23 25.19 11.06
N THR A 248 -6.25 24.45 12.14
CA THR A 248 -5.06 24.10 12.93
C THR A 248 -4.43 22.81 12.38
#